data_19ad86bfa03e76ff621de912cc4bfe7c
#
_entry.id   19ad86bfa03e76ff621de912cc4bfe7c
#
_cell.length_a   1.000
_cell.length_b   1.000
_cell.length_c   1.000
_cell.angle_alpha   90.00
_cell.angle_beta   90.00
_cell.angle_gamma   90.00
#
_symmetry.space_group_name_H-M   'P 1'
#
loop_
_entity.id
_entity.type
_entity.pdbx_description
1 polymer ?
#
loop_
_entity_poly.entity_id
_entity_poly.type
_entity_poly.pdbx_seq_one_letter_code
_entity_poly.pdbx_strand_id
1 'polypeptide(L)'
;MSSAQAPDQQRHTPPTTPSAPAESCPPPETGSAPGWPVVLYFHHVNPDIRHYTSVTPAAFDQGLARLGERFRPLEPEVVPSVLDKGNHPEPTCLLTFDDGYTDVFEHALPIMERRGWRALLFVSVDLVGQVEQHPVRGPLRHMTWDQLEELVRRGHIVASHGSAHIALNHVDTAAAQADVDNARRVLAERLPGAPDWLAYPFGELPGPGDIRLPSLCFGSVKAPARAWDAAPTNIRRTYLPADEPQRWDRCITEWRRAWDPNGSR
;
A
#
# COMPACT_ATOMS: atom_id res chain seq x y z
N MET A 1 -55.80 -45.29 -3.54
CA MET A 1 -55.38 -44.08 -2.85
C MET A 1 -53.94 -44.31 -2.43
N SER A 2 -53.02 -43.83 -3.25
CA SER A 2 -51.56 -43.99 -3.06
C SER A 2 -50.98 -42.62 -2.83
N SER A 3 -50.48 -42.37 -1.63
CA SER A 3 -49.82 -41.14 -1.23
C SER A 3 -48.33 -41.21 -1.62
N ALA A 4 -47.97 -40.41 -2.59
CA ALA A 4 -46.56 -40.21 -2.98
C ALA A 4 -45.89 -39.28 -1.95
N GLN A 5 -44.84 -39.78 -1.30
CA GLN A 5 -43.91 -38.98 -0.48
C GLN A 5 -42.94 -38.21 -1.38
N ALA A 6 -42.83 -36.91 -1.12
CA ALA A 6 -41.82 -36.07 -1.75
C ALA A 6 -40.40 -36.35 -1.20
N PRO A 7 -39.33 -36.23 -2.01
CA PRO A 7 -37.97 -36.48 -1.55
C PRO A 7 -37.47 -35.33 -0.67
N ASP A 8 -36.84 -35.73 0.42
CA ASP A 8 -36.13 -34.90 1.41
C ASP A 8 -34.99 -34.11 0.77
N GLN A 9 -35.11 -32.78 0.72
CA GLN A 9 -34.05 -31.88 0.27
C GLN A 9 -33.01 -31.74 1.38
N GLN A 10 -31.95 -32.51 1.30
CA GLN A 10 -30.75 -32.33 2.10
C GLN A 10 -30.14 -30.95 1.80
N ARG A 11 -30.29 -30.04 2.76
CA ARG A 11 -29.58 -28.72 2.76
C ARG A 11 -28.09 -28.99 2.87
N HIS A 12 -27.38 -28.80 1.74
CA HIS A 12 -25.93 -28.69 1.76
C HIS A 12 -25.52 -27.38 2.48
N THR A 13 -25.06 -27.53 3.73
CA THR A 13 -24.27 -26.50 4.40
C THR A 13 -22.91 -26.46 3.69
N PRO A 14 -22.45 -25.28 3.19
CA PRO A 14 -21.10 -25.17 2.66
C PRO A 14 -20.07 -25.41 3.79
N PRO A 15 -18.93 -26.05 3.50
CA PRO A 15 -17.90 -26.27 4.48
C PRO A 15 -17.41 -24.91 5.00
N THR A 16 -17.49 -24.71 6.31
CA THR A 16 -16.82 -23.61 7.00
C THR A 16 -15.32 -23.80 6.82
N THR A 17 -14.73 -23.03 5.94
CA THR A 17 -13.27 -22.91 5.85
C THR A 17 -12.79 -22.40 7.21
N PRO A 18 -11.85 -23.09 7.90
CA PRO A 18 -11.28 -22.58 9.13
C PRO A 18 -10.60 -21.25 8.78
N SER A 19 -10.99 -20.17 9.44
CA SER A 19 -10.28 -18.91 9.37
C SER A 19 -8.84 -19.17 9.77
N ALA A 20 -7.91 -18.92 8.87
CA ALA A 20 -6.49 -18.90 9.21
C ALA A 20 -6.30 -18.03 10.47
N PRO A 21 -5.46 -18.47 11.43
CA PRO A 21 -5.17 -17.64 12.60
C PRO A 21 -4.71 -16.29 12.09
N ALA A 22 -5.28 -15.21 12.63
CA ALA A 22 -4.87 -13.85 12.30
C ALA A 22 -3.37 -13.77 12.52
N GLU A 23 -2.59 -13.81 11.42
CA GLU A 23 -1.15 -13.60 11.48
C GLU A 23 -0.94 -12.26 12.17
N SER A 24 -0.27 -12.29 13.33
CA SER A 24 0.03 -11.07 14.07
C SER A 24 0.85 -10.18 13.15
N CYS A 25 0.30 -9.03 12.79
CA CYS A 25 1.01 -8.06 11.95
C CYS A 25 2.35 -7.72 12.62
N PRO A 26 3.50 -7.80 11.91
CA PRO A 26 4.78 -7.45 12.49
C PRO A 26 4.76 -6.04 13.07
N PRO A 27 5.49 -5.77 14.17
CA PRO A 27 5.45 -4.46 14.82
C PRO A 27 5.94 -3.36 13.86
N PRO A 28 5.25 -2.21 13.83
CA PRO A 28 5.58 -1.11 12.93
C PRO A 28 6.84 -0.33 13.33
N GLU A 29 7.41 -0.59 14.49
CA GLU A 29 8.58 0.14 15.01
C GLU A 29 9.85 -0.05 14.15
N THR A 30 9.92 -1.11 13.35
CA THR A 30 11.02 -1.27 12.39
C THR A 30 10.76 -0.41 11.15
N GLY A 31 11.59 0.60 10.95
CA GLY A 31 11.58 1.46 9.76
C GLY A 31 12.37 0.88 8.58
N SER A 32 13.05 1.74 7.85
CA SER A 32 13.95 1.39 6.74
C SER A 32 15.37 1.08 7.25
N ALA A 33 16.24 0.61 6.34
CA ALA A 33 17.66 0.50 6.61
C ALA A 33 18.30 1.88 6.89
N PRO A 34 19.41 1.95 7.61
CA PRO A 34 20.12 3.20 7.90
C PRO A 34 20.45 3.99 6.63
N GLY A 35 20.20 5.29 6.63
CA GLY A 35 20.40 6.18 5.49
C GLY A 35 19.34 6.11 4.39
N TRP A 36 18.35 5.21 4.50
CA TRP A 36 17.30 5.05 3.51
C TRP A 36 15.96 5.66 3.97
N PRO A 37 15.15 6.21 3.07
CA PRO A 37 13.86 6.79 3.41
C PRO A 37 12.96 5.78 4.13
N VAL A 38 12.23 6.24 5.14
CA VAL A 38 11.12 5.48 5.69
C VAL A 38 9.97 5.52 4.70
N VAL A 39 9.35 4.38 4.40
CA VAL A 39 8.19 4.31 3.51
C VAL A 39 6.97 3.92 4.33
N LEU A 40 5.99 4.81 4.36
CA LEU A 40 4.71 4.56 5.03
C LEU A 40 3.64 4.14 4.03
N TYR A 41 2.83 3.16 4.40
CA TYR A 41 1.66 2.80 3.61
C TYR A 41 0.36 2.93 4.40
N PHE A 42 -0.67 3.37 3.69
CA PHE A 42 -2.04 3.51 4.14
C PHE A 42 -2.96 2.88 3.09
N HIS A 43 -4.20 2.55 3.48
CA HIS A 43 -5.26 2.16 2.55
C HIS A 43 -6.36 3.22 2.55
N HIS A 44 -6.77 3.66 3.74
CA HIS A 44 -7.87 4.62 3.89
C HIS A 44 -7.49 5.80 4.77
N VAL A 45 -8.01 6.97 4.42
CA VAL A 45 -8.13 8.12 5.32
C VAL A 45 -9.62 8.41 5.48
N ASN A 46 -10.27 7.75 6.45
CA ASN A 46 -11.72 7.70 6.55
C ASN A 46 -12.16 7.63 8.03
N PRO A 47 -13.18 8.40 8.45
CA PRO A 47 -13.64 8.37 9.84
C PRO A 47 -14.31 7.05 10.24
N ASP A 48 -14.88 6.32 9.28
CA ASP A 48 -15.79 5.19 9.56
C ASP A 48 -15.15 3.82 9.28
N ILE A 49 -14.11 3.76 8.44
CA ILE A 49 -13.46 2.50 8.07
C ILE A 49 -12.40 2.12 9.10
N ARG A 50 -12.52 0.88 9.63
CA ARG A 50 -11.56 0.30 10.58
C ARG A 50 -10.68 -0.74 9.88
N HIS A 51 -9.39 -0.44 9.81
CA HIS A 51 -8.34 -1.32 9.33
C HIS A 51 -7.02 -0.86 9.96
N TYR A 52 -6.03 -1.74 10.14
CA TYR A 52 -4.77 -1.38 10.82
C TYR A 52 -3.93 -0.32 10.09
N THR A 53 -4.19 -0.12 8.79
CA THR A 53 -3.57 0.91 7.94
C THR A 53 -4.56 2.00 7.53
N SER A 54 -5.70 2.11 8.20
CA SER A 54 -6.71 3.15 7.98
C SER A 54 -6.72 4.10 9.14
N VAL A 55 -6.67 5.39 8.86
CA VAL A 55 -6.66 6.44 9.88
C VAL A 55 -7.79 7.43 9.65
N THR A 56 -8.26 8.09 10.69
CA THR A 56 -9.20 9.20 10.51
C THR A 56 -8.49 10.41 9.90
N PRO A 57 -9.20 11.31 9.20
CA PRO A 57 -8.60 12.54 8.67
C PRO A 57 -7.87 13.37 9.72
N ALA A 58 -8.44 13.47 10.93
CA ALA A 58 -7.80 14.20 12.04
C ALA A 58 -6.50 13.52 12.51
N ALA A 59 -6.51 12.19 12.64
CA ALA A 59 -5.32 11.43 13.00
C ALA A 59 -4.25 11.51 11.91
N PHE A 60 -4.64 11.43 10.63
CA PHE A 60 -3.72 11.59 9.51
C PHE A 60 -3.04 12.96 9.54
N ASP A 61 -3.81 14.04 9.71
CA ASP A 61 -3.28 15.40 9.81
C ASP A 61 -2.28 15.55 10.97
N GLN A 62 -2.60 15.02 12.14
CA GLN A 62 -1.68 15.00 13.29
C GLN A 62 -0.44 14.13 13.04
N GLY A 63 -0.62 12.98 12.38
CA GLY A 63 0.49 12.09 12.02
C GLY A 63 1.50 12.77 11.12
N LEU A 64 1.04 13.46 10.07
CA LEU A 64 1.91 14.22 9.17
C LEU A 64 2.62 15.39 9.89
N ALA A 65 1.96 16.06 10.85
CA ALA A 65 2.61 17.07 11.67
C ALA A 65 3.79 16.49 12.45
N ARG A 66 3.57 15.37 13.16
CA ARG A 66 4.61 14.69 13.97
C ARG A 66 5.75 14.13 13.11
N LEU A 67 5.41 13.58 11.94
CA LEU A 67 6.41 13.12 10.97
C LEU A 67 7.28 14.27 10.49
N GLY A 68 6.67 15.41 10.14
CA GLY A 68 7.37 16.60 9.66
C GLY A 68 8.36 17.22 10.66
N GLU A 69 8.22 16.93 11.97
CA GLU A 69 9.19 17.33 12.99
C GLU A 69 10.51 16.55 12.92
N ARG A 70 10.50 15.35 12.33
CA ARG A 70 11.63 14.40 12.36
C ARG A 70 12.10 13.91 11.00
N PHE A 71 11.25 13.99 9.99
CA PHE A 71 11.49 13.56 8.62
C PHE A 71 11.03 14.64 7.65
N ARG A 72 11.80 14.83 6.59
CA ARG A 72 11.32 15.63 5.46
C ARG A 72 10.44 14.78 4.55
N PRO A 73 9.41 15.36 3.90
CA PRO A 73 8.74 14.69 2.81
C PRO A 73 9.74 14.25 1.74
N LEU A 74 9.64 13.00 1.29
CA LEU A 74 10.32 12.55 0.08
C LEU A 74 9.34 12.72 -1.08
N GLU A 75 9.71 13.58 -2.03
CA GLU A 75 8.93 13.73 -3.26
C GLU A 75 9.01 12.43 -4.08
N PRO A 76 7.87 11.84 -4.51
CA PRO A 76 7.88 10.55 -5.19
C PRO A 76 8.73 10.50 -6.47
N GLU A 77 8.86 11.63 -7.19
CA GLU A 77 9.66 11.73 -8.40
C GLU A 77 11.17 11.55 -8.18
N VAL A 78 11.68 11.75 -6.95
CA VAL A 78 13.11 11.58 -6.67
C VAL A 78 13.48 10.14 -6.27
N VAL A 79 12.52 9.23 -6.15
CA VAL A 79 12.74 7.82 -5.78
C VAL A 79 13.82 7.14 -6.64
N PRO A 80 13.86 7.29 -7.98
CA PRO A 80 14.94 6.73 -8.80
C PRO A 80 16.32 7.30 -8.44
N SER A 81 16.38 8.58 -8.16
CA SER A 81 17.64 9.24 -7.76
C SER A 81 18.16 8.76 -6.39
N VAL A 82 17.25 8.43 -5.47
CA VAL A 82 17.64 7.82 -4.18
C VAL A 82 18.22 6.43 -4.39
N LEU A 83 17.60 5.64 -5.26
CA LEU A 83 18.08 4.31 -5.60
C LEU A 83 19.46 4.35 -6.23
N ASP A 84 19.68 5.23 -7.20
CA ASP A 84 20.96 5.40 -7.91
C ASP A 84 22.09 5.88 -6.99
N LYS A 85 21.79 6.74 -6.04
CA LYS A 85 22.79 7.30 -5.09
C LYS A 85 23.11 6.37 -3.94
N GLY A 86 22.30 5.33 -3.72
CA GLY A 86 22.50 4.34 -2.66
C GLY A 86 22.10 4.80 -1.25
N ASN A 87 21.57 6.01 -1.08
CA ASN A 87 21.00 6.51 0.19
C ASN A 87 20.40 7.91 0.00
N HIS A 88 19.89 8.49 1.10
CA HIS A 88 19.47 9.90 1.14
C HIS A 88 20.27 10.66 2.21
N PRO A 89 20.68 11.92 1.98
CA PRO A 89 21.53 12.68 2.91
C PRO A 89 20.81 13.12 4.19
N GLU A 90 19.49 13.19 4.17
CA GLU A 90 18.66 13.62 5.30
C GLU A 90 17.58 12.58 5.60
N PRO A 91 17.06 12.53 6.85
CA PRO A 91 15.93 11.68 7.20
C PRO A 91 14.69 12.09 6.39
N THR A 92 14.22 11.20 5.54
CA THR A 92 13.06 11.42 4.70
C THR A 92 12.02 10.32 4.87
N CYS A 93 10.76 10.67 4.57
CA CYS A 93 9.65 9.75 4.60
C CYS A 93 8.85 9.87 3.30
N LEU A 94 8.62 8.73 2.63
CA LEU A 94 7.74 8.58 1.49
C LEU A 94 6.36 8.11 1.96
N LEU A 95 5.31 8.81 1.56
CA LEU A 95 3.94 8.35 1.78
C LEU A 95 3.49 7.48 0.61
N THR A 96 2.87 6.35 0.91
CA THR A 96 2.23 5.51 -0.10
C THR A 96 0.80 5.16 0.29
N PHE A 97 -0.06 4.97 -0.70
CA PHE A 97 -1.44 4.51 -0.53
C PHE A 97 -1.70 3.35 -1.46
N ASP A 98 -2.31 2.30 -0.95
CA ASP A 98 -2.68 1.12 -1.71
C ASP A 98 -4.17 1.15 -2.11
N ASP A 99 -4.55 0.29 -3.05
CA ASP A 99 -5.89 0.01 -3.55
C ASP A 99 -6.58 1.14 -4.34
N GLY A 100 -6.14 2.38 -4.20
CA GLY A 100 -6.74 3.50 -4.94
C GLY A 100 -8.14 3.90 -4.46
N TYR A 101 -8.44 3.81 -3.17
CA TYR A 101 -9.74 4.20 -2.63
C TYR A 101 -10.03 5.69 -2.75
N THR A 102 -11.28 6.05 -3.03
CA THR A 102 -11.74 7.43 -3.26
C THR A 102 -11.55 8.33 -2.02
N ASP A 103 -11.60 7.78 -0.81
CA ASP A 103 -11.41 8.56 0.41
C ASP A 103 -9.99 9.15 0.55
N VAL A 104 -9.00 8.57 -0.12
CA VAL A 104 -7.66 9.16 -0.24
C VAL A 104 -7.72 10.48 -1.03
N PHE A 105 -8.47 10.51 -2.12
CA PHE A 105 -8.68 11.73 -2.91
C PHE A 105 -9.49 12.77 -2.13
N GLU A 106 -10.55 12.34 -1.43
CA GLU A 106 -11.49 13.22 -0.74
C GLU A 106 -10.91 13.79 0.57
N HIS A 107 -10.16 12.99 1.33
CA HIS A 107 -9.72 13.34 2.68
C HIS A 107 -8.21 13.49 2.83
N ALA A 108 -7.40 12.57 2.25
CA ALA A 108 -5.95 12.64 2.41
C ALA A 108 -5.32 13.74 1.57
N LEU A 109 -5.74 13.88 0.31
CA LEU A 109 -5.17 14.85 -0.63
C LEU A 109 -5.15 16.28 -0.09
N PRO A 110 -6.27 16.89 0.37
CA PRO A 110 -6.25 18.25 0.89
C PRO A 110 -5.40 18.41 2.16
N ILE A 111 -5.21 17.35 2.95
CA ILE A 111 -4.34 17.36 4.12
C ILE A 111 -2.88 17.35 3.69
N MET A 112 -2.51 16.48 2.76
CA MET A 112 -1.16 16.40 2.22
C MET A 112 -0.72 17.72 1.60
N GLU A 113 -1.57 18.32 0.76
CA GLU A 113 -1.28 19.60 0.10
C GLU A 113 -1.01 20.73 1.11
N ARG A 114 -1.85 20.87 2.14
CA ARG A 114 -1.67 21.90 3.19
C ARG A 114 -0.36 21.74 3.94
N ARG A 115 0.15 20.52 4.02
CA ARG A 115 1.38 20.19 4.76
C ARG A 115 2.60 20.03 3.87
N GLY A 116 2.47 20.23 2.57
CA GLY A 116 3.57 20.09 1.60
C GLY A 116 4.04 18.64 1.41
N TRP A 117 3.13 17.66 1.53
CA TRP A 117 3.42 16.25 1.28
C TRP A 117 2.84 15.82 -0.05
N ARG A 118 3.59 14.97 -0.76
CA ARG A 118 3.10 14.20 -1.90
C ARG A 118 3.19 12.70 -1.63
N ALA A 119 2.51 11.91 -2.42
CA ALA A 119 2.43 10.47 -2.21
C ALA A 119 2.58 9.70 -3.51
N LEU A 120 2.98 8.45 -3.37
CA LEU A 120 2.93 7.41 -4.38
C LEU A 120 1.68 6.55 -4.12
N LEU A 121 0.80 6.44 -5.11
CA LEU A 121 -0.43 5.67 -5.02
C LEU A 121 -0.30 4.40 -5.87
N PHE A 122 -0.62 3.27 -5.29
CA PHE A 122 -0.65 1.98 -5.97
C PHE A 122 -2.10 1.59 -6.22
N VAL A 123 -2.47 1.41 -7.48
CA VAL A 123 -3.86 1.13 -7.88
C VAL A 123 -3.99 -0.21 -8.60
N SER A 124 -5.05 -0.95 -8.29
CA SER A 124 -5.44 -2.13 -9.05
C SER A 124 -6.32 -1.68 -10.22
N VAL A 125 -5.81 -1.83 -11.45
CA VAL A 125 -6.39 -1.15 -12.62
C VAL A 125 -7.81 -1.61 -12.96
N ASP A 126 -8.18 -2.86 -12.65
CA ASP A 126 -9.52 -3.40 -12.90
C ASP A 126 -10.55 -2.87 -11.87
N LEU A 127 -10.08 -2.31 -10.75
CA LEU A 127 -10.93 -1.74 -9.71
C LEU A 127 -11.18 -0.24 -9.90
N VAL A 128 -10.43 0.43 -10.77
CA VAL A 128 -10.58 1.87 -11.02
C VAL A 128 -12.02 2.20 -11.44
N GLY A 129 -12.66 3.10 -10.69
CA GLY A 129 -14.05 3.51 -10.88
C GLY A 129 -15.10 2.50 -10.39
N GLN A 130 -14.68 1.39 -9.79
CA GLN A 130 -15.58 0.36 -9.27
C GLN A 130 -15.99 0.63 -7.82
N VAL A 131 -17.02 -0.08 -7.40
CA VAL A 131 -17.48 -0.13 -5.99
C VAL A 131 -17.41 -1.58 -5.53
N GLU A 132 -16.47 -1.88 -4.68
CA GLU A 132 -16.35 -3.18 -4.04
C GLU A 132 -17.35 -3.31 -2.89
N GLN A 133 -18.05 -4.45 -2.79
CA GLN A 133 -18.93 -4.74 -1.66
C GLN A 133 -18.17 -5.55 -0.60
N HIS A 134 -17.55 -4.86 0.33
CA HIS A 134 -16.80 -5.55 1.40
C HIS A 134 -17.78 -6.01 2.52
N PRO A 135 -17.74 -7.30 2.94
CA PRO A 135 -18.74 -7.87 3.84
C PRO A 135 -18.81 -7.22 5.23
N VAL A 136 -17.73 -6.59 5.68
CA VAL A 136 -17.64 -5.96 7.01
C VAL A 136 -17.62 -4.44 6.93
N ARG A 137 -16.97 -3.87 5.89
CA ARG A 137 -16.74 -2.41 5.76
C ARG A 137 -17.80 -1.72 4.90
N GLY A 138 -18.70 -2.48 4.28
CA GLY A 138 -19.68 -1.95 3.34
C GLY A 138 -19.08 -1.62 1.97
N PRO A 139 -19.72 -0.71 1.21
CA PRO A 139 -19.26 -0.35 -0.13
C PRO A 139 -17.96 0.47 -0.05
N LEU A 140 -16.89 -0.04 -0.67
CA LEU A 140 -15.61 0.64 -0.84
C LEU A 140 -15.53 1.16 -2.27
N ARG A 141 -15.36 2.48 -2.43
CA ARG A 141 -15.30 3.14 -3.73
C ARG A 141 -13.84 3.34 -4.12
N HIS A 142 -13.50 2.95 -5.35
CA HIS A 142 -12.20 3.23 -5.94
C HIS A 142 -12.26 4.51 -6.79
N MET A 143 -11.13 5.24 -6.83
CA MET A 143 -10.99 6.44 -7.64
C MET A 143 -11.26 6.16 -9.12
N THR A 144 -11.84 7.15 -9.81
CA THR A 144 -11.96 7.15 -11.27
C THR A 144 -10.62 7.51 -11.93
N TRP A 145 -10.50 7.25 -13.23
CA TRP A 145 -9.35 7.69 -14.02
C TRP A 145 -9.15 9.20 -13.97
N ASP A 146 -10.22 9.98 -14.03
CA ASP A 146 -10.17 11.46 -13.93
C ASP A 146 -9.57 11.92 -12.59
N GLN A 147 -9.90 11.23 -11.49
CA GLN A 147 -9.34 11.51 -10.18
C GLN A 147 -7.85 11.15 -10.11
N LEU A 148 -7.44 10.03 -10.71
CA LEU A 148 -6.04 9.63 -10.80
C LEU A 148 -5.22 10.59 -11.67
N GLU A 149 -5.76 11.04 -12.81
CA GLU A 149 -5.15 12.07 -13.65
C GLU A 149 -4.99 13.39 -12.89
N GLU A 150 -5.99 13.77 -12.09
CA GLU A 150 -5.92 14.97 -11.24
C GLU A 150 -4.80 14.84 -10.20
N LEU A 151 -4.64 13.68 -9.54
CA LEU A 151 -3.54 13.43 -8.61
C LEU A 151 -2.18 13.59 -9.28
N VAL A 152 -2.01 13.03 -10.48
CA VAL A 152 -0.75 13.17 -11.26
C VAL A 152 -0.48 14.65 -11.58
N ARG A 153 -1.49 15.42 -12.00
CA ARG A 153 -1.34 16.86 -12.26
C ARG A 153 -0.95 17.67 -11.02
N ARG A 154 -1.30 17.17 -9.83
CA ARG A 154 -0.92 17.79 -8.54
C ARG A 154 0.44 17.30 -8.00
N GLY A 155 1.18 16.52 -8.80
CA GLY A 155 2.54 16.06 -8.47
C GLY A 155 2.59 14.80 -7.63
N HIS A 156 1.48 14.05 -7.51
CA HIS A 156 1.49 12.70 -6.98
C HIS A 156 1.88 11.71 -8.08
N ILE A 157 2.37 10.53 -7.70
CA ILE A 157 2.68 9.46 -8.65
C ILE A 157 1.66 8.35 -8.46
N VAL A 158 1.17 7.80 -9.57
CA VAL A 158 0.31 6.61 -9.62
C VAL A 158 1.10 5.47 -10.24
N ALA A 159 1.12 4.31 -9.56
CA ALA A 159 1.80 3.10 -9.99
C ALA A 159 0.91 1.86 -9.75
N SER A 160 1.43 0.67 -10.06
CA SER A 160 0.65 -0.57 -10.08
C SER A 160 0.47 -1.20 -8.69
N HIS A 161 -0.76 -1.68 -8.42
CA HIS A 161 -1.07 -2.66 -7.37
C HIS A 161 -1.62 -3.96 -7.97
N GLY A 162 -1.10 -4.35 -9.14
CA GLY A 162 -1.64 -5.43 -9.98
C GLY A 162 -2.86 -4.99 -10.79
N SER A 163 -3.42 -5.92 -11.52
CA SER A 163 -4.65 -5.69 -12.30
C SER A 163 -5.89 -5.95 -11.43
N ALA A 164 -6.04 -7.16 -10.93
CA ALA A 164 -7.24 -7.65 -10.24
C ALA A 164 -7.08 -7.75 -8.72
N HIS A 165 -6.04 -7.15 -8.14
CA HIS A 165 -5.74 -7.23 -6.69
C HIS A 165 -5.63 -8.68 -6.20
N ILE A 166 -4.86 -9.52 -6.88
CA ILE A 166 -4.64 -10.92 -6.53
C ILE A 166 -3.33 -11.11 -5.77
N ALA A 167 -3.29 -12.06 -4.85
CA ALA A 167 -2.04 -12.50 -4.24
C ALA A 167 -1.24 -13.31 -5.27
N LEU A 168 -0.10 -12.77 -5.73
CA LEU A 168 0.69 -13.33 -6.84
C LEU A 168 1.27 -14.73 -6.54
N ASN A 169 1.38 -15.11 -5.27
CA ASN A 169 1.79 -16.45 -4.82
C ASN A 169 0.64 -17.47 -4.74
N HIS A 170 -0.62 -17.04 -4.92
CA HIS A 170 -1.79 -17.91 -4.88
C HIS A 170 -2.30 -18.33 -6.25
N VAL A 171 -1.63 -17.88 -7.31
CA VAL A 171 -1.94 -18.23 -8.71
C VAL A 171 -0.69 -18.81 -9.38
N ASP A 172 -0.87 -19.45 -10.54
CA ASP A 172 0.28 -19.92 -11.31
C ASP A 172 1.09 -18.76 -11.91
N THR A 173 2.32 -19.07 -12.32
CA THR A 173 3.27 -18.07 -12.84
C THR A 173 2.72 -17.31 -14.06
N ALA A 174 1.95 -17.97 -14.92
CA ALA A 174 1.40 -17.34 -16.12
C ALA A 174 0.29 -16.34 -15.76
N ALA A 175 -0.59 -16.69 -14.82
CA ALA A 175 -1.64 -15.82 -14.32
C ALA A 175 -1.05 -14.62 -13.54
N ALA A 176 -0.03 -14.87 -12.71
CA ALA A 176 0.68 -13.79 -12.01
C ALA A 176 1.36 -12.83 -12.98
N GLN A 177 2.04 -13.34 -14.02
CA GLN A 177 2.66 -12.51 -15.05
C GLN A 177 1.63 -11.71 -15.84
N ALA A 178 0.49 -12.34 -16.19
CA ALA A 178 -0.58 -11.66 -16.93
C ALA A 178 -1.19 -10.51 -16.15
N ASP A 179 -1.37 -10.65 -14.83
CA ASP A 179 -1.86 -9.61 -13.94
C ASP A 179 -0.93 -8.40 -13.91
N VAL A 180 0.37 -8.64 -13.72
CA VAL A 180 1.41 -7.60 -13.71
C VAL A 180 1.52 -6.89 -15.06
N ASP A 181 1.56 -7.65 -16.18
CA ASP A 181 1.71 -7.09 -17.52
C ASP A 181 0.46 -6.31 -17.94
N ASN A 182 -0.75 -6.76 -17.59
CA ASN A 182 -1.98 -6.02 -17.87
C ASN A 182 -2.01 -4.69 -17.11
N ALA A 183 -1.69 -4.69 -15.82
CA ALA A 183 -1.65 -3.46 -15.02
C ALA A 183 -0.65 -2.45 -15.60
N ARG A 184 0.57 -2.89 -15.94
CA ARG A 184 1.60 -2.08 -16.61
C ARG A 184 1.08 -1.44 -17.90
N ARG A 185 0.47 -2.25 -18.76
CA ARG A 185 -0.08 -1.79 -20.05
C ARG A 185 -1.18 -0.74 -19.85
N VAL A 186 -2.15 -1.02 -18.98
CA VAL A 186 -3.28 -0.12 -18.73
C VAL A 186 -2.80 1.21 -18.15
N LEU A 187 -1.86 1.18 -17.18
CA LEU A 187 -1.31 2.41 -16.61
C LEU A 187 -0.55 3.23 -17.65
N ALA A 188 0.26 2.60 -18.51
CA ALA A 188 0.99 3.29 -19.56
C ALA A 188 0.05 3.95 -20.60
N GLU A 189 -1.10 3.34 -20.88
CA GLU A 189 -2.13 3.88 -21.79
C GLU A 189 -2.93 5.02 -21.16
N ARG A 190 -3.29 4.90 -19.88
CA ARG A 190 -4.17 5.84 -19.19
C ARG A 190 -3.44 7.01 -18.54
N LEU A 191 -2.25 6.76 -18.02
CA LEU A 191 -1.41 7.75 -17.32
C LEU A 191 -0.02 7.77 -17.95
N PRO A 192 0.16 8.42 -19.13
CA PRO A 192 1.46 8.49 -19.78
C PRO A 192 2.52 9.08 -18.85
N GLY A 193 3.62 8.34 -18.65
CA GLY A 193 4.67 8.70 -17.71
C GLY A 193 4.55 8.04 -16.32
N ALA A 194 3.51 7.23 -16.07
CA ALA A 194 3.45 6.39 -14.88
C ALA A 194 4.69 5.46 -14.84
N PRO A 195 5.40 5.38 -13.69
CA PRO A 195 6.57 4.54 -13.58
C PRO A 195 6.18 3.05 -13.57
N ASP A 196 7.10 2.20 -14.04
CA ASP A 196 6.98 0.76 -13.94
C ASP A 196 7.38 0.31 -12.52
N TRP A 197 6.50 0.56 -11.56
CA TRP A 197 6.64 0.19 -10.16
C TRP A 197 5.41 -0.59 -9.70
N LEU A 198 5.61 -1.48 -8.72
CA LEU A 198 4.57 -2.35 -8.18
C LEU A 198 4.59 -2.33 -6.65
N ALA A 199 3.44 -2.19 -6.00
CA ALA A 199 3.27 -2.72 -4.65
C ALA A 199 2.58 -4.09 -4.73
N TYR A 200 3.08 -5.06 -3.98
CA TYR A 200 2.48 -6.39 -3.97
C TYR A 200 1.15 -6.38 -3.23
N PRO A 201 0.04 -6.84 -3.85
CA PRO A 201 -1.20 -7.06 -3.12
C PRO A 201 -0.98 -7.96 -1.90
N PHE A 202 -1.56 -7.60 -0.77
CA PHE A 202 -1.39 -8.28 0.53
C PHE A 202 0.05 -8.30 1.06
N GLY A 203 1.00 -7.63 0.39
CA GLY A 203 2.43 -7.72 0.69
C GLY A 203 3.03 -9.10 0.40
N GLU A 204 2.37 -9.90 -0.42
CA GLU A 204 2.78 -11.27 -0.76
C GLU A 204 3.62 -11.26 -2.05
N LEU A 205 4.89 -11.71 -1.95
CA LEU A 205 5.76 -11.84 -3.10
C LEU A 205 5.28 -12.98 -4.00
N PRO A 206 5.59 -12.94 -5.32
CA PRO A 206 5.28 -14.04 -6.22
C PRO A 206 5.81 -15.38 -5.70
N GLY A 207 5.10 -16.46 -6.02
CA GLY A 207 5.58 -17.81 -5.78
C GLY A 207 6.83 -18.13 -6.60
N PRO A 208 7.42 -19.33 -6.40
CA PRO A 208 8.57 -19.77 -7.18
C PRO A 208 8.21 -19.83 -8.67
N GLY A 209 9.09 -19.24 -9.50
CA GLY A 209 8.93 -19.17 -10.95
C GLY A 209 9.57 -17.91 -11.52
N ASP A 210 9.77 -17.90 -12.82
CA ASP A 210 10.36 -16.76 -13.53
C ASP A 210 9.25 -15.76 -13.91
N ILE A 211 8.95 -14.85 -12.99
CA ILE A 211 8.08 -13.70 -13.26
C ILE A 211 8.93 -12.46 -13.51
N ARG A 212 8.61 -11.71 -14.56
CA ARG A 212 9.25 -10.43 -14.88
C ARG A 212 8.64 -9.32 -14.04
N LEU A 213 9.29 -9.02 -12.96
CA LEU A 213 8.87 -7.94 -12.07
C LEU A 213 9.23 -6.56 -12.63
N PRO A 214 8.48 -5.50 -12.27
CA PRO A 214 8.88 -4.11 -12.41
C PRO A 214 10.26 -3.82 -11.82
N SER A 215 10.87 -2.73 -12.29
CA SER A 215 12.21 -2.30 -11.83
C SER A 215 12.25 -2.00 -10.32
N LEU A 216 11.13 -1.61 -9.76
CA LEU A 216 10.98 -1.27 -8.34
C LEU A 216 9.69 -1.87 -7.81
N CYS A 217 9.81 -2.68 -6.74
CA CYS A 217 8.64 -3.27 -6.10
C CYS A 217 8.66 -3.00 -4.59
N PHE A 218 7.48 -2.71 -4.07
CA PHE A 218 7.26 -2.38 -2.67
C PHE A 218 6.54 -3.54 -1.97
N GLY A 219 7.19 -4.05 -0.93
CA GLY A 219 6.61 -5.01 0.00
C GLY A 219 5.74 -4.32 1.06
N SER A 220 5.48 -5.04 2.12
CA SER A 220 4.79 -4.52 3.31
C SER A 220 5.75 -4.47 4.51
N VAL A 221 5.17 -4.33 5.70
CA VAL A 221 5.90 -4.44 6.98
C VAL A 221 6.56 -5.81 7.18
N LYS A 222 6.16 -6.84 6.43
CA LYS A 222 6.77 -8.18 6.42
C LYS A 222 8.13 -8.21 5.71
N ALA A 223 8.41 -7.25 4.82
CA ALA A 223 9.70 -7.17 4.12
C ALA A 223 10.84 -6.83 5.10
N PRO A 224 12.05 -7.36 4.91
CA PRO A 224 13.20 -7.01 5.74
C PRO A 224 13.63 -5.55 5.52
N ALA A 225 14.10 -4.87 6.57
CA ALA A 225 14.66 -3.53 6.47
C ALA A 225 16.06 -3.60 5.81
N ARG A 226 16.10 -3.53 4.49
CA ARG A 226 17.32 -3.56 3.67
C ARG A 226 17.47 -2.26 2.88
N ALA A 227 18.69 -1.98 2.47
CA ALA A 227 18.98 -0.94 1.49
C ALA A 227 18.18 -1.20 0.20
N TRP A 228 17.66 -0.16 -0.43
CA TRP A 228 16.79 -0.32 -1.60
C TRP A 228 17.53 -0.89 -2.81
N ASP A 229 18.81 -0.52 -2.99
CA ASP A 229 19.69 -1.07 -4.03
C ASP A 229 20.01 -2.55 -3.83
N ALA A 230 20.01 -3.03 -2.59
CA ALA A 230 20.19 -4.45 -2.27
C ALA A 230 18.91 -5.29 -2.38
N ALA A 231 17.74 -4.64 -2.43
CA ALA A 231 16.44 -5.32 -2.54
C ALA A 231 15.40 -4.46 -3.29
N PRO A 232 15.68 -4.04 -4.55
CA PRO A 232 14.80 -3.11 -5.28
C PRO A 232 13.43 -3.70 -5.58
N THR A 233 13.31 -5.03 -5.59
CA THR A 233 12.04 -5.73 -5.80
C THR A 233 11.31 -6.10 -4.51
N ASN A 234 11.73 -5.59 -3.34
CA ASN A 234 11.05 -5.83 -2.07
C ASN A 234 11.36 -4.73 -1.05
N ILE A 235 11.10 -3.48 -1.42
CA ILE A 235 11.29 -2.32 -0.53
C ILE A 235 10.30 -2.42 0.63
N ARG A 236 10.84 -2.41 1.86
CA ARG A 236 10.03 -2.43 3.06
C ARG A 236 9.20 -1.17 3.19
N ARG A 237 7.94 -1.35 3.57
CA ARG A 237 7.05 -0.29 4.04
C ARG A 237 6.62 -0.56 5.47
N THR A 238 6.34 0.47 6.23
CA THR A 238 5.81 0.40 7.60
C THR A 238 4.54 1.26 7.70
N TYR A 239 3.90 1.27 8.86
CA TYR A 239 2.63 1.98 9.06
C TYR A 239 2.56 2.65 10.43
N LEU A 240 1.67 3.62 10.57
CA LEU A 240 1.28 4.19 11.87
C LEU A 240 0.07 3.39 12.39
N PRO A 241 0.14 2.74 13.57
CA PRO A 241 -0.97 1.93 14.08
C PRO A 241 -2.23 2.77 14.25
N ALA A 242 -3.28 2.47 13.48
CA ALA A 242 -4.52 3.25 13.46
C ALA A 242 -5.24 3.26 14.81
N ASP A 243 -5.25 2.12 15.51
CA ASP A 243 -5.95 1.95 16.79
C ASP A 243 -5.12 2.37 18.01
N GLU A 244 -3.86 2.74 17.80
CA GLU A 244 -2.92 3.09 18.87
C GLU A 244 -2.15 4.41 18.57
N PRO A 245 -2.83 5.57 18.42
CA PRO A 245 -2.16 6.84 18.11
C PRO A 245 -1.11 7.25 19.16
N GLN A 246 -1.23 6.76 20.39
CA GLN A 246 -0.25 6.97 21.46
C GLN A 246 1.12 6.29 21.17
N ARG A 247 1.17 5.30 20.26
CA ARG A 247 2.42 4.65 19.84
C ARG A 247 3.15 5.40 18.72
N TRP A 248 2.51 6.37 18.07
CA TRP A 248 3.08 7.04 16.90
C TRP A 248 4.40 7.74 17.21
N ASP A 249 4.48 8.47 18.32
CA ASP A 249 5.72 9.13 18.74
C ASP A 249 6.86 8.13 18.97
N ARG A 250 6.54 6.97 19.52
CA ARG A 250 7.49 5.88 19.67
C ARG A 250 7.94 5.33 18.31
N CYS A 251 7.02 5.00 17.41
CA CYS A 251 7.35 4.51 16.07
C CYS A 251 8.25 5.50 15.32
N ILE A 252 7.84 6.77 15.27
CA ILE A 252 8.57 7.84 14.58
C ILE A 252 9.97 8.03 15.21
N THR A 253 10.08 7.93 16.53
CA THR A 253 11.36 8.04 17.25
C THR A 253 12.27 6.85 16.91
N GLU A 254 11.76 5.63 16.93
CA GLU A 254 12.55 4.43 16.60
C GLU A 254 12.98 4.45 15.13
N TRP A 255 12.11 4.87 14.20
CA TRP A 255 12.49 5.04 12.79
C TRP A 255 13.60 6.08 12.62
N ARG A 256 13.52 7.20 13.35
CA ARG A 256 14.54 8.24 13.29
C ARG A 256 15.89 7.77 13.83
N ARG A 257 15.88 6.99 14.91
CA ARG A 257 17.09 6.36 15.46
C ARG A 257 17.69 5.33 14.51
N ALA A 258 16.83 4.47 13.92
CA ALA A 258 17.28 3.44 12.99
C ALA A 258 17.87 4.03 11.71
N TRP A 259 17.38 5.21 11.28
CA TRP A 259 17.91 5.91 10.12
C TRP A 259 19.36 6.39 10.32
N ASP A 260 19.72 6.84 11.51
CA ASP A 260 21.08 7.30 11.85
C ASP A 260 21.61 6.54 13.08
N PRO A 261 22.14 5.33 12.90
CA PRO A 261 22.63 4.52 14.00
C PRO A 261 23.85 5.12 14.71
N ASN A 262 24.60 6.03 14.04
CA ASN A 262 25.78 6.66 14.62
C ASN A 262 25.47 7.96 15.37
N GLY A 263 24.20 8.37 15.36
CA GLY A 263 23.67 9.46 16.18
C GLY A 263 24.42 10.76 16.00
N SER A 264 24.17 11.48 14.91
CA SER A 264 24.48 12.91 14.88
C SER A 264 23.61 13.56 15.97
N ARG A 265 24.21 13.80 17.13
CA ARG A 265 23.62 14.51 18.28
C ARG A 265 23.34 15.96 17.96
#